data_012e9eec4924e6027afee3158a0bd7b6
#
_entry.id   012e9eec4924e6027afee3158a0bd7b6
#
_cell.length_a   1.000
_cell.length_b   1.000
_cell.length_c   1.000
_cell.angle_alpha   90.00
_cell.angle_beta   90.00
_cell.angle_gamma   90.00
#
_symmetry.space_group_name_H-M   'P 1'
#
loop_
_entity.id
_entity.type
_entity.pdbx_description
1 polymer ?
#
loop_
_entity_poly.entity_id
_entity_poly.type
_entity_poly.pdbx_seq_one_letter_code
_entity_poly.pdbx_strand_id
1 'polypeptide(L)'
;MLNKTEAKILACGAIADLFGIEYFRSHFEDACQSYPSDEYDEVEYEYFLGFEGDEESGLWTVFARVMVNRETKECTFLDYKTPAGKRMENPIKPTSFA
;
A
#
# COMPACT_ATOMS: atom_id res chain seq x y z
N MET A 1 1.56 -17.48 10.14
CA MET A 1 0.98 -16.16 9.84
C MET A 1 2.07 -15.10 9.86
N LEU A 2 2.06 -14.17 8.92
CA LEU A 2 3.04 -13.08 8.88
C LEU A 2 2.89 -12.16 10.10
N ASN A 3 4.01 -11.65 10.62
CA ASN A 3 3.95 -10.56 11.57
C ASN A 3 3.65 -9.23 10.84
N LYS A 4 3.40 -8.15 11.60
CA LYS A 4 3.04 -6.85 11.02
C LYS A 4 4.14 -6.26 10.16
N THR A 5 5.41 -6.45 10.54
CA THR A 5 6.56 -5.97 9.76
C THR A 5 6.65 -6.69 8.42
N GLU A 6 6.46 -8.00 8.40
CA GLU A 6 6.47 -8.79 7.17
C GLU A 6 5.30 -8.40 6.25
N ALA A 7 4.11 -8.17 6.81
CA ALA A 7 2.95 -7.71 6.04
C ALA A 7 3.20 -6.33 5.43
N LYS A 8 3.82 -5.42 6.17
CA LYS A 8 4.22 -4.10 5.66
C LYS A 8 5.18 -4.23 4.48
N ILE A 9 6.16 -5.11 4.57
CA ILE A 9 7.12 -5.35 3.48
C ILE A 9 6.39 -5.83 2.22
N LEU A 10 5.43 -6.73 2.36
CA LEU A 10 4.61 -7.18 1.22
C LEU A 10 3.81 -6.05 0.60
N ALA A 11 3.18 -5.22 1.42
CA ALA A 11 2.42 -4.06 0.94
C ALA A 11 3.31 -3.09 0.18
N CYS A 12 4.48 -2.76 0.74
CA CYS A 12 5.46 -1.87 0.10
C CYS A 12 5.98 -2.45 -1.21
N GLY A 13 6.22 -3.77 -1.25
CA GLY A 13 6.66 -4.46 -2.46
C GLY A 13 5.62 -4.37 -3.58
N ALA A 14 4.35 -4.58 -3.25
CA ALA A 14 3.24 -4.46 -4.21
C ALA A 14 3.13 -3.05 -4.77
N ILE A 15 3.25 -2.03 -3.90
CA ILE A 15 3.19 -0.62 -4.31
C ILE A 15 4.40 -0.25 -5.18
N ALA A 16 5.60 -0.72 -4.82
CA ALA A 16 6.81 -0.48 -5.60
C ALA A 16 6.71 -1.09 -7.01
N ASP A 17 6.12 -2.28 -7.13
CA ASP A 17 5.89 -2.91 -8.43
C ASP A 17 4.90 -2.12 -9.29
N LEU A 18 3.86 -1.58 -8.68
CA LEU A 18 2.84 -0.80 -9.39
C LEU A 18 3.38 0.56 -9.84
N PHE A 19 4.10 1.25 -8.97
CA PHE A 19 4.55 2.63 -9.18
C PHE A 19 5.88 2.72 -9.91
N GLY A 20 6.65 1.64 -9.93
CA GLY A 20 8.03 1.62 -10.41
C GLY A 20 9.00 1.82 -9.25
N ILE A 21 10.03 1.00 -9.20
CA ILE A 21 10.98 0.98 -8.07
C ILE A 21 11.75 2.29 -7.91
N GLU A 22 12.05 2.98 -9.00
CA GLU A 22 12.78 4.25 -8.95
C GLU A 22 11.94 5.35 -8.28
N TYR A 23 10.68 5.48 -8.68
CA TYR A 23 9.77 6.42 -8.06
C TYR A 23 9.56 6.10 -6.58
N PHE A 24 9.32 4.83 -6.27
CA PHE A 24 9.10 4.38 -4.90
C PHE A 24 10.28 4.72 -4.00
N ARG A 25 11.50 4.41 -4.43
CA ARG A 25 12.70 4.69 -3.63
C ARG A 25 12.93 6.17 -3.40
N SER A 26 12.71 6.99 -4.42
CA SER A 26 12.98 8.43 -4.33
C SER A 26 11.95 9.20 -3.51
N HIS A 27 10.74 8.65 -3.32
CA HIS A 27 9.64 9.33 -2.62
C HIS A 27 9.22 8.68 -1.31
N PHE A 28 9.69 7.47 -1.02
CA PHE A 28 9.22 6.68 0.11
C PHE A 28 9.44 7.36 1.47
N GLU A 29 10.59 7.97 1.67
CA GLU A 29 10.91 8.59 2.97
C GLU A 29 10.02 9.79 3.28
N ASP A 30 9.58 10.52 2.27
CA ASP A 30 8.72 11.69 2.40
C ASP A 30 7.23 11.34 2.33
N ALA A 31 6.89 10.08 2.08
CA ALA A 31 5.51 9.66 1.96
C ALA A 31 4.78 9.68 3.31
N CYS A 32 3.51 10.10 3.26
CA CYS A 32 2.63 9.90 4.39
C CYS A 32 2.32 8.41 4.50
N GLN A 33 2.62 7.81 5.65
CA GLN A 33 2.48 6.37 5.85
C GLN A 33 1.50 6.11 6.99
N SER A 34 0.53 5.24 6.73
CA SER A 34 -0.41 4.79 7.76
C SER A 34 -0.38 3.28 7.84
N TYR A 35 -0.14 2.77 9.04
CA TYR A 35 -0.05 1.35 9.33
C TYR A 35 -0.97 0.97 10.47
N PRO A 36 -1.38 -0.31 10.54
CA PRO A 36 -2.17 -0.78 11.68
C PRO A 36 -1.44 -0.58 13.00
N SER A 37 -2.20 -0.29 14.04
CA SER A 37 -1.68 -0.22 15.40
C SER A 37 -1.23 -1.60 15.88
N ASP A 38 -0.18 -1.63 16.70
CA ASP A 38 0.30 -2.86 17.33
C ASP A 38 -0.69 -3.46 18.32
N GLU A 39 -1.69 -2.70 18.73
CA GLU A 39 -2.75 -3.14 19.65
C GLU A 39 -3.71 -4.14 19.00
N TYR A 40 -3.80 -4.16 17.67
CA TYR A 40 -4.70 -5.04 16.94
C TYR A 40 -3.93 -6.20 16.33
N ASP A 41 -4.49 -7.40 16.45
CA ASP A 41 -3.91 -8.62 15.91
C ASP A 41 -4.90 -9.28 14.93
N GLU A 42 -5.25 -8.54 13.90
CA GLU A 42 -6.18 -9.01 12.87
C GLU A 42 -5.45 -9.75 11.75
N VAL A 43 -6.16 -10.59 11.03
CA VAL A 43 -5.62 -11.35 9.90
C VAL A 43 -5.37 -10.42 8.70
N GLU A 44 -6.27 -9.46 8.46
CA GLU A 44 -6.16 -8.53 7.35
C GLU A 44 -5.82 -7.13 7.85
N TYR A 45 -4.74 -6.57 7.29
CA TYR A 45 -4.33 -5.21 7.59
C TYR A 45 -4.32 -4.33 6.35
N GLU A 46 -4.84 -3.11 6.50
CA GLU A 46 -4.77 -2.08 5.46
C GLU A 46 -3.54 -1.20 5.68
N TYR A 47 -2.80 -0.98 4.58
CA TYR A 47 -1.65 -0.08 4.54
C TYR A 47 -1.91 1.03 3.54
N PHE A 48 -1.56 2.25 3.92
CA PHE A 48 -1.69 3.43 3.08
C PHE A 48 -0.34 4.11 2.90
N LEU A 49 -0.03 4.49 1.66
CA LEU A 49 1.09 5.36 1.32
C LEU A 49 0.59 6.50 0.45
N GLY A 50 0.76 7.75 0.92
CA GLY A 50 0.46 8.95 0.15
C GLY A 50 1.75 9.64 -0.25
N PHE A 51 2.03 9.75 -1.55
CA PHE A 51 3.27 10.31 -2.07
C PHE A 51 3.14 11.77 -2.46
N GLU A 52 2.03 12.15 -3.07
CA GLU A 52 1.77 13.53 -3.48
C GLU A 52 0.31 13.87 -3.18
N GLY A 53 0.08 15.08 -2.68
CA GLY A 53 -1.25 15.55 -2.34
C GLY A 53 -1.25 16.42 -1.10
N ASP A 54 -2.43 16.60 -0.50
CA ASP A 54 -2.62 17.38 0.71
C ASP A 54 -3.10 16.47 1.84
N GLU A 55 -2.22 16.25 2.81
CA GLU A 55 -2.52 15.41 3.98
C GLU A 55 -3.67 15.99 4.82
N GLU A 56 -3.75 17.31 4.98
CA GLU A 56 -4.77 17.95 5.80
C GLU A 56 -6.18 17.78 5.24
N SER A 57 -6.32 17.93 3.92
CA SER A 57 -7.61 17.77 3.25
C SER A 57 -7.89 16.32 2.87
N GLY A 58 -6.89 15.45 2.89
CA GLY A 58 -7.00 14.06 2.42
C GLY A 58 -7.11 13.92 0.91
N LEU A 59 -6.78 14.97 0.15
CA LEU A 59 -6.83 14.95 -1.30
C LEU A 59 -5.49 14.51 -1.88
N TRP A 60 -5.34 13.21 -2.03
CA TRP A 60 -4.12 12.61 -2.56
C TRP A 60 -4.16 12.51 -4.07
N THR A 61 -3.07 12.91 -4.74
CA THR A 61 -2.92 12.83 -6.19
C THR A 61 -2.03 11.67 -6.63
N VAL A 62 -1.18 11.17 -5.74
CA VAL A 62 -0.40 9.94 -5.94
C VAL A 62 -0.41 9.19 -4.62
N PHE A 63 -1.05 8.02 -4.61
CA PHE A 63 -1.23 7.24 -3.38
C PHE A 63 -1.55 5.78 -3.69
N ALA A 64 -1.48 4.93 -2.67
CA ALA A 64 -1.95 3.55 -2.74
C ALA A 64 -2.50 3.08 -1.39
N ARG A 65 -3.58 2.28 -1.45
CA ARG A 65 -4.15 1.57 -0.31
C ARG A 65 -4.12 0.08 -0.61
N VAL A 66 -3.51 -0.69 0.26
CA VAL A 66 -3.32 -2.13 0.07
C VAL A 66 -3.80 -2.88 1.30
N MET A 67 -4.59 -3.93 1.08
CA MET A 67 -4.98 -4.88 2.13
C MET A 67 -4.06 -6.10 2.04
N VAL A 68 -3.45 -6.49 3.15
CA VAL A 68 -2.62 -7.68 3.22
C VAL A 68 -3.27 -8.72 4.12
N ASN A 69 -3.48 -9.92 3.60
CA ASN A 69 -3.91 -11.06 4.40
C ASN A 69 -2.66 -11.77 4.95
N ARG A 70 -2.51 -11.75 6.26
CA ARG A 70 -1.32 -12.27 6.94
C ARG A 70 -1.21 -13.80 6.90
N GLU A 71 -2.32 -14.51 6.71
CA GLU A 71 -2.32 -15.98 6.61
C GLU A 71 -2.00 -16.45 5.19
N THR A 72 -2.69 -15.87 4.20
CA THR A 72 -2.55 -16.29 2.80
C THR A 72 -1.40 -15.59 2.09
N LYS A 73 -0.89 -14.49 2.66
CA LYS A 73 0.14 -13.62 2.07
C LYS A 73 -0.33 -12.94 0.78
N GLU A 74 -1.63 -12.77 0.61
CA GLU A 74 -2.21 -12.08 -0.54
C GLU A 74 -2.29 -10.58 -0.28
N CYS A 75 -1.97 -9.78 -1.30
CA CYS A 75 -2.15 -8.33 -1.30
C CYS A 75 -3.24 -7.95 -2.28
N THR A 76 -4.17 -7.11 -1.82
CA THR A 76 -5.28 -6.60 -2.65
C THR A 76 -5.24 -5.09 -2.64
N PHE A 77 -5.13 -4.46 -3.81
CA PHE A 77 -5.25 -3.01 -3.89
C PHE A 77 -6.71 -2.60 -3.69
N LEU A 78 -6.92 -1.70 -2.72
CA LEU A 78 -8.24 -1.14 -2.43
C LEU A 78 -8.49 0.13 -3.24
N ASP A 79 -7.45 0.94 -3.45
CA ASP A 79 -7.47 2.12 -4.29
C ASP A 79 -6.03 2.55 -4.58
N TYR A 80 -5.81 3.27 -5.68
CA TYR A 80 -4.52 3.88 -5.97
C TYR A 80 -4.63 4.91 -7.08
N LYS A 81 -3.65 5.81 -7.11
CA LYS A 81 -3.39 6.66 -8.27
C LYS A 81 -1.89 6.72 -8.46
N THR A 82 -1.41 6.24 -9.63
CA THR A 82 0.01 6.16 -9.93
C THR A 82 0.58 7.53 -10.35
N PRO A 83 1.92 7.70 -10.35
CA PRO A 83 2.54 8.93 -10.86
C PRO A 83 2.15 9.25 -12.30
N ALA A 84 1.85 8.24 -13.12
CA ALA A 84 1.39 8.41 -14.50
C ALA A 84 -0.10 8.76 -14.61
N GLY A 85 -0.80 8.85 -13.48
CA GLY A 85 -2.22 9.20 -13.44
C GLY A 85 -3.18 8.01 -13.58
N LYS A 86 -2.66 6.80 -13.62
CA LYS A 86 -3.51 5.60 -13.69
C LYS A 86 -4.24 5.40 -12.37
N ARG A 87 -5.56 5.28 -12.42
CA ARG A 87 -6.41 5.01 -11.26
C ARG A 87 -7.07 3.65 -11.43
N MET A 88 -7.33 3.00 -10.30
CA MET A 88 -8.03 1.73 -10.28
C MET A 88 -9.48 1.91 -10.75
N GLU A 89 -9.85 1.25 -11.85
CA GLU A 89 -11.22 1.29 -12.39
C GLU A 89 -12.06 0.12 -11.86
N ASN A 90 -11.40 -1.04 -11.70
CA ASN A 90 -12.03 -2.26 -11.20
C ASN A 90 -11.16 -2.82 -10.07
N PRO A 91 -11.75 -3.58 -9.12
CA PRO A 91 -10.99 -4.24 -8.09
C PRO A 91 -9.88 -5.12 -8.69
N ILE A 92 -8.65 -4.90 -8.24
CA ILE A 92 -7.52 -5.74 -8.64
C ILE A 92 -7.62 -7.06 -7.87
N LYS A 93 -7.43 -8.18 -8.57
CA LYS A 93 -7.43 -9.49 -7.93
C LYS A 93 -6.28 -9.59 -6.93
N PRO A 94 -6.47 -10.30 -5.79
CA PRO A 94 -5.40 -10.50 -4.83
C PRO A 94 -4.18 -11.12 -5.49
N THR A 95 -2.99 -10.64 -5.09
CA THR A 95 -1.71 -11.14 -5.58
C THR A 95 -0.95 -11.76 -4.42
N SER A 96 -0.46 -12.98 -4.59
CA SER A 96 0.35 -13.65 -3.58
C SER A 96 1.82 -13.36 -3.80
N PHE A 97 2.51 -13.01 -2.72
CA PHE A 97 3.95 -12.75 -2.72
C PHE A 97 4.74 -13.81 -1.95
N ALA A 98 4.09 -14.89 -1.63
CA ALA A 98 4.72 -15.98 -0.90
C ALA A 98 5.77 -16.74 -1.72
#